data_03fc46d73b82e4bb14497c5e6b0b6303
#
_entry.id   03fc46d73b82e4bb14497c5e6b0b6303
#
_cell.length_a   1.000
_cell.length_b   1.000
_cell.length_c   1.000
_cell.angle_alpha   90.00
_cell.angle_beta   90.00
_cell.angle_gamma   90.00
#
_symmetry.space_group_name_H-M   'P 1'
#
loop_
_entity.id
_entity.type
_entity.pdbx_description
1 polymer ?
#
loop_
_entity_poly.entity_id
_entity_poly.type
_entity_poly.pdbx_seq_one_letter_code
_entity_poly.pdbx_strand_id
1 'polypeptide(L)'
;MGATRRGFLRNSALAMFGGGFLGRAEQVSAMQPSPSLTDRLKAQASGASEKLFLEPDPDAEGPPPPADYDRLPLDWNKRTVDRFKLRLADRGIEAFLVRNPLNTIYLTGYWHTTTERPEATFMNAGDDAPWFMYPGLDRDLVKSWWFGGGEMYFDFQHAEGAFPHDGKVQQGAQVDLFEFLLDGIRRHGVQGNRIGVDGELYPSELAKAAKALPGVEFVDVSDILIGMRQVKTPEELALWRRSYLYHDRAHAFARDYVLTHGTDVTDYEVAMATTLWINDQLYSDLDLADGAVNHGVRSRIGIYVRVGPVTAVPHPNQPYYNRIGRGMALQVAGISSIGGYGHENYRAYIIADEKGEFDPHMRKLWTVSRNCCDMQLELSVEGVTCSHVAYEIHKYQVREGVQQYVYHRPAHGAGVEGHQSPYIALGDYTMLRKNMCFSEEPGLYDPARGCGFNWSDTIVVGEKAGYRMSQVPYSEEWCWIRL
;
A
#
# COMPACT_ATOMS: atom_id res chain seq x y z
N MET A 1 14.02 -35.47 -11.57
CA MET A 1 15.08 -34.68 -10.90
C MET A 1 14.56 -33.25 -10.85
N GLY A 2 13.96 -32.87 -9.75
CA GLY A 2 13.28 -31.60 -9.60
C GLY A 2 14.27 -30.49 -9.23
N ALA A 3 14.48 -29.57 -10.15
CA ALA A 3 15.07 -28.29 -9.78
C ALA A 3 14.06 -27.54 -8.92
N THR A 4 14.43 -27.17 -7.71
CA THR A 4 13.57 -26.38 -6.84
C THR A 4 13.31 -25.01 -7.49
N ARG A 5 12.14 -24.40 -7.24
CA ARG A 5 11.75 -23.07 -7.72
C ARG A 5 12.83 -21.99 -7.44
N ARG A 6 13.60 -22.15 -6.38
CA ARG A 6 14.76 -21.32 -6.03
C ARG A 6 15.89 -21.39 -7.07
N GLY A 7 16.16 -22.57 -7.64
CA GLY A 7 17.17 -22.72 -8.69
C GLY A 7 16.76 -22.06 -10.01
N PHE A 8 15.46 -22.05 -10.33
CA PHE A 8 14.96 -21.44 -11.56
C PHE A 8 15.06 -19.89 -11.53
N LEU A 9 14.66 -19.26 -10.43
CA LEU A 9 14.75 -17.81 -10.31
C LEU A 9 16.21 -17.31 -10.28
N ARG A 10 17.11 -18.06 -9.64
CA ARG A 10 18.53 -17.75 -9.65
C ARG A 10 19.16 -17.86 -11.04
N ASN A 11 18.79 -18.90 -11.78
CA ASN A 11 19.29 -19.10 -13.15
C ASN A 11 18.63 -18.15 -14.15
N SER A 12 17.36 -17.78 -13.96
CA SER A 12 16.66 -16.84 -14.84
C SER A 12 17.18 -15.39 -14.66
N ALA A 13 17.53 -14.98 -13.44
CA ALA A 13 18.14 -13.68 -13.20
C ALA A 13 19.52 -13.57 -13.86
N LEU A 14 20.34 -14.63 -13.80
CA LEU A 14 21.63 -14.67 -14.51
C LEU A 14 21.48 -14.66 -16.05
N ALA A 15 20.43 -15.29 -16.58
CA ALA A 15 20.21 -15.34 -18.02
C ALA A 15 19.70 -14.02 -18.62
N MET A 16 18.99 -13.18 -17.85
CA MET A 16 18.52 -11.87 -18.32
C MET A 16 19.62 -10.79 -18.34
N PHE A 17 20.72 -10.98 -17.63
CA PHE A 17 21.81 -10.00 -17.54
C PHE A 17 23.07 -10.41 -18.32
N GLY A 18 22.98 -11.40 -19.21
CA GLY A 18 24.08 -12.07 -19.88
C GLY A 18 24.73 -11.34 -21.06
N GLY A 19 25.02 -10.04 -20.98
CA GLY A 19 25.71 -9.36 -22.08
C GLY A 19 26.90 -8.46 -21.70
N GLY A 20 26.99 -8.01 -20.49
CA GLY A 20 28.03 -7.06 -20.07
C GLY A 20 28.50 -7.18 -18.61
N PHE A 21 27.89 -8.08 -17.89
CA PHE A 21 28.07 -8.17 -16.44
C PHE A 21 28.93 -9.35 -15.98
N LEU A 22 29.34 -10.26 -16.88
CA LEU A 22 30.09 -11.46 -16.52
C LEU A 22 31.44 -11.16 -15.80
N GLY A 23 32.09 -10.06 -16.11
CA GLY A 23 33.32 -9.66 -15.43
C GLY A 23 33.11 -9.01 -14.06
N ARG A 24 31.86 -8.53 -13.78
CA ARG A 24 31.51 -7.93 -12.48
C ARG A 24 30.66 -8.88 -11.61
N ALA A 25 30.00 -9.88 -12.20
CA ALA A 25 29.24 -10.87 -11.44
C ALA A 25 30.13 -11.73 -10.53
N GLU A 26 31.38 -11.96 -10.90
CA GLU A 26 32.35 -12.63 -10.03
C GLU A 26 32.72 -11.78 -8.80
N GLN A 27 32.75 -10.43 -8.93
CA GLN A 27 32.97 -9.56 -7.78
C GLN A 27 31.73 -9.46 -6.86
N VAL A 28 30.52 -9.56 -7.43
CA VAL A 28 29.28 -9.59 -6.65
C VAL A 28 29.09 -10.95 -5.95
N SER A 29 29.58 -12.05 -6.59
CA SER A 29 29.55 -13.39 -5.97
C SER A 29 30.54 -13.57 -4.81
N ALA A 30 31.55 -12.72 -4.71
CA ALA A 30 32.47 -12.69 -3.59
C ALA A 30 32.01 -11.82 -2.42
N MET A 31 30.86 -11.13 -2.55
CA MET A 31 30.25 -10.43 -1.41
C MET A 31 29.79 -11.47 -0.38
N GLN A 32 30.50 -11.56 0.70
CA GLN A 32 30.05 -12.23 1.93
C GLN A 32 28.61 -11.74 2.24
N PRO A 33 27.75 -12.57 2.80
CA PRO A 33 26.44 -12.10 3.23
C PRO A 33 26.65 -10.85 4.08
N SER A 34 26.19 -9.73 3.55
CA SER A 34 26.34 -8.45 4.23
C SER A 34 25.70 -8.57 5.62
N PRO A 35 26.35 -8.09 6.68
CA PRO A 35 25.79 -8.11 8.01
C PRO A 35 24.37 -7.58 7.99
N SER A 36 23.49 -8.14 8.83
CA SER A 36 22.10 -7.68 8.92
C SER A 36 22.05 -6.17 9.14
N LEU A 37 20.95 -5.52 8.76
CA LEU A 37 20.75 -4.08 9.04
C LEU A 37 21.02 -3.79 10.53
N THR A 38 20.58 -4.67 11.42
CA THR A 38 20.82 -4.60 12.86
C THR A 38 22.32 -4.64 13.21
N ASP A 39 23.09 -5.48 12.52
CA ASP A 39 24.55 -5.59 12.78
C ASP A 39 25.32 -4.39 12.21
N ARG A 40 24.87 -3.82 11.08
CA ARG A 40 25.44 -2.60 10.51
C ARG A 40 25.07 -1.36 11.32
N LEU A 41 23.83 -1.29 11.79
CA LEU A 41 23.38 -0.22 12.68
C LEU A 41 24.15 -0.27 14.00
N LYS A 42 24.41 -1.47 14.55
CA LYS A 42 25.26 -1.66 15.74
C LYS A 42 26.73 -1.32 15.46
N ALA A 43 27.25 -1.66 14.29
CA ALA A 43 28.65 -1.33 13.91
C ALA A 43 28.81 0.18 13.62
N GLN A 44 27.80 0.85 13.06
CA GLN A 44 27.79 2.31 12.93
C GLN A 44 27.58 3.01 14.28
N ALA A 45 26.79 2.43 15.19
CA ALA A 45 26.56 2.95 16.53
C ALA A 45 27.85 2.95 17.40
N SER A 46 28.83 2.06 17.13
CA SER A 46 30.07 2.04 17.83
C SER A 46 31.07 3.13 17.43
N GLY A 47 30.75 3.95 16.40
CA GLY A 47 31.64 5.00 15.90
C GLY A 47 30.92 6.25 15.42
N ALA A 48 30.47 7.15 16.28
CA ALA A 48 29.93 8.47 15.99
C ALA A 48 28.37 8.55 15.66
N SER A 49 27.65 7.46 15.59
CA SER A 49 26.21 7.47 15.26
C SER A 49 25.26 7.37 16.47
N GLU A 50 25.77 7.34 17.69
CA GLU A 50 24.92 7.31 18.91
C GLU A 50 23.98 8.52 19.03
N LYS A 51 24.17 9.58 18.23
CA LYS A 51 23.30 10.76 18.20
C LYS A 51 22.26 10.77 17.08
N LEU A 52 22.28 9.79 16.18
CA LEU A 52 21.38 9.73 15.02
C LEU A 52 20.04 9.04 15.31
N PHE A 53 20.02 8.20 16.32
CA PHE A 53 18.79 7.62 16.84
C PHE A 53 18.47 8.33 18.14
N LEU A 54 17.48 9.23 18.09
CA LEU A 54 16.83 9.70 19.31
C LEU A 54 16.37 8.44 20.06
N GLU A 55 16.85 8.25 21.27
CA GLU A 55 16.23 7.23 22.13
C GLU A 55 14.74 7.52 22.16
N PRO A 56 13.87 6.55 21.82
CA PRO A 56 12.45 6.78 21.89
C PRO A 56 12.13 7.17 23.33
N ASP A 57 11.44 8.28 23.48
CA ASP A 57 10.84 8.64 24.77
C ASP A 57 9.98 7.44 25.20
N PRO A 58 10.27 6.78 26.32
CA PRO A 58 9.51 5.61 26.76
C PRO A 58 8.02 5.90 26.97
N ASP A 59 7.66 7.18 27.12
CA ASP A 59 6.26 7.64 27.18
C ASP A 59 5.71 8.09 25.81
N ALA A 60 6.52 8.09 24.74
CA ALA A 60 6.06 8.45 23.42
C ALA A 60 5.30 7.28 22.78
N GLU A 61 4.17 7.58 22.17
CA GLU A 61 3.50 6.65 21.28
C GLU A 61 4.41 6.35 20.09
N GLY A 62 4.60 5.09 19.78
CA GLY A 62 5.48 4.65 18.71
C GLY A 62 4.91 3.48 17.92
N PRO A 63 5.59 3.05 16.85
CA PRO A 63 5.13 1.94 16.05
C PRO A 63 5.05 0.67 16.89
N PRO A 64 3.97 -0.14 16.70
CA PRO A 64 3.82 -1.40 17.41
C PRO A 64 4.93 -2.38 17.03
N PRO A 65 5.15 -3.45 17.81
CA PRO A 65 5.94 -4.58 17.35
C PRO A 65 5.42 -5.08 15.99
N PRO A 66 6.31 -5.49 15.07
CA PRO A 66 5.90 -6.04 13.79
C PRO A 66 5.14 -7.36 13.99
N ALA A 67 4.14 -7.61 13.15
CA ALA A 67 3.39 -8.86 13.17
C ALA A 67 4.30 -10.07 12.90
N ASP A 68 3.97 -11.20 13.49
CA ASP A 68 4.56 -12.51 13.21
C ASP A 68 3.79 -13.29 12.11
N TYR A 69 2.70 -12.71 11.59
CA TYR A 69 1.85 -13.24 10.51
C TYR A 69 2.00 -12.42 9.23
N ASP A 70 1.73 -13.07 8.08
CA ASP A 70 1.87 -12.48 6.73
C ASP A 70 0.57 -11.91 6.18
N ARG A 71 -0.53 -12.11 6.88
CA ARG A 71 -1.88 -11.62 6.59
C ARG A 71 -2.68 -11.55 7.88
N LEU A 72 -3.72 -10.76 7.88
CA LEU A 72 -4.62 -10.71 9.03
C LEU A 72 -5.23 -12.11 9.29
N PRO A 73 -5.28 -12.55 10.56
CA PRO A 73 -5.87 -13.83 10.91
C PRO A 73 -7.35 -13.90 10.52
N LEU A 74 -7.84 -15.09 10.13
CA LEU A 74 -9.23 -15.27 9.76
C LEU A 74 -10.21 -14.81 10.85
N ASP A 75 -9.87 -15.01 12.12
CA ASP A 75 -10.68 -14.53 13.24
C ASP A 75 -10.83 -13.01 13.26
N TRP A 76 -9.81 -12.27 12.79
CA TRP A 76 -9.90 -10.83 12.63
C TRP A 76 -10.98 -10.46 11.60
N ASN A 77 -11.01 -11.16 10.46
CA ASN A 77 -12.03 -10.94 9.43
C ASN A 77 -13.44 -11.25 9.96
N LYS A 78 -13.62 -12.37 10.65
CA LYS A 78 -14.90 -12.73 11.27
C LYS A 78 -15.37 -11.66 12.26
N ARG A 79 -14.51 -11.22 13.19
CA ARG A 79 -14.82 -10.12 14.10
C ARG A 79 -15.12 -8.80 13.37
N THR A 80 -14.47 -8.56 12.23
CA THR A 80 -14.71 -7.36 11.42
C THR A 80 -16.09 -7.40 10.76
N VAL A 81 -16.50 -8.55 10.25
CA VAL A 81 -17.86 -8.77 9.76
C VAL A 81 -18.89 -8.58 10.87
N ASP A 82 -18.65 -9.12 12.07
CA ASP A 82 -19.56 -8.96 13.21
C ASP A 82 -19.69 -7.49 13.62
N ARG A 83 -18.57 -6.74 13.65
CA ARG A 83 -18.60 -5.28 13.90
C ARG A 83 -19.39 -4.53 12.83
N PHE A 84 -19.31 -4.97 11.57
CA PHE A 84 -20.08 -4.36 10.49
C PHE A 84 -21.57 -4.64 10.66
N LYS A 85 -21.95 -5.90 10.93
CA LYS A 85 -23.34 -6.29 11.21
C LYS A 85 -23.97 -5.48 12.35
N LEU A 86 -23.22 -5.28 13.45
CA LEU A 86 -23.70 -4.46 14.58
C LEU A 86 -24.00 -3.03 14.14
N ARG A 87 -23.13 -2.39 13.34
CA ARG A 87 -23.37 -1.04 12.83
C ARG A 87 -24.54 -0.95 11.86
N LEU A 88 -24.77 -2.01 11.09
CA LEU A 88 -25.95 -2.12 10.22
C LEU A 88 -27.23 -2.25 11.04
N ALA A 89 -27.21 -3.05 12.11
CA ALA A 89 -28.34 -3.22 13.03
C ALA A 89 -28.76 -1.90 13.69
N ASP A 90 -27.79 -1.01 14.01
CA ASP A 90 -28.10 0.35 14.53
C ASP A 90 -28.90 1.19 13.53
N ARG A 91 -28.89 0.84 12.24
CA ARG A 91 -29.68 1.46 11.17
C ARG A 91 -30.91 0.63 10.75
N GLY A 92 -31.20 -0.46 11.46
CA GLY A 92 -32.31 -1.38 11.12
C GLY A 92 -32.07 -2.11 9.79
N ILE A 93 -30.83 -2.48 9.49
CA ILE A 93 -30.43 -3.21 8.29
C ILE A 93 -29.96 -4.60 8.72
N GLU A 94 -30.56 -5.65 8.13
CA GLU A 94 -30.33 -7.03 8.53
C GLU A 94 -29.60 -7.87 7.47
N ALA A 95 -29.22 -7.26 6.35
CA ALA A 95 -28.42 -7.89 5.31
C ALA A 95 -27.50 -6.86 4.65
N PHE A 96 -26.40 -7.32 4.06
CA PHE A 96 -25.53 -6.46 3.25
C PHE A 96 -25.10 -7.12 1.94
N LEU A 97 -24.84 -6.28 0.94
CA LEU A 97 -24.28 -6.63 -0.34
C LEU A 97 -23.07 -5.72 -0.61
N VAL A 98 -21.89 -6.31 -0.69
CA VAL A 98 -20.64 -5.63 -0.98
C VAL A 98 -20.17 -6.01 -2.38
N ARG A 99 -19.93 -5.01 -3.22
CA ARG A 99 -19.51 -5.15 -4.62
C ARG A 99 -18.13 -4.51 -4.89
N ASN A 100 -17.65 -3.68 -3.97
CA ASN A 100 -16.31 -3.12 -4.08
C ASN A 100 -15.28 -4.17 -3.61
N PRO A 101 -14.32 -4.57 -4.46
CA PRO A 101 -13.32 -5.59 -4.11
C PRO A 101 -12.52 -5.26 -2.85
N LEU A 102 -12.21 -3.98 -2.61
CA LEU A 102 -11.46 -3.57 -1.42
C LEU A 102 -12.26 -3.78 -0.12
N ASN A 103 -13.58 -3.59 -0.18
CA ASN A 103 -14.46 -3.87 0.95
C ASN A 103 -14.64 -5.38 1.16
N THR A 104 -14.71 -6.16 0.07
CA THR A 104 -14.67 -7.64 0.16
C THR A 104 -13.39 -8.11 0.83
N ILE A 105 -12.24 -7.60 0.39
CA ILE A 105 -10.94 -7.90 1.01
C ILE A 105 -10.95 -7.54 2.51
N TYR A 106 -11.39 -6.34 2.86
CA TYR A 106 -11.41 -5.86 4.23
C TYR A 106 -12.30 -6.72 5.15
N LEU A 107 -13.47 -7.10 4.68
CA LEU A 107 -14.40 -7.91 5.44
C LEU A 107 -14.00 -9.38 5.51
N THR A 108 -13.61 -9.96 4.39
CA THR A 108 -13.47 -11.42 4.27
C THR A 108 -12.03 -11.92 4.27
N GLY A 109 -11.05 -11.06 4.03
CA GLY A 109 -9.66 -11.46 3.82
C GLY A 109 -9.41 -12.17 2.48
N TYR A 110 -10.42 -12.23 1.61
CA TYR A 110 -10.28 -12.82 0.28
C TYR A 110 -9.55 -11.84 -0.66
N TRP A 111 -8.27 -12.09 -0.84
CA TRP A 111 -7.42 -11.25 -1.67
C TRP A 111 -7.51 -11.66 -3.13
N HIS A 112 -8.43 -11.06 -3.85
CA HIS A 112 -8.52 -11.16 -5.29
C HIS A 112 -8.80 -9.78 -5.89
N THR A 113 -8.26 -9.52 -7.07
CA THR A 113 -8.59 -8.33 -7.86
C THR A 113 -9.36 -8.77 -9.08
N THR A 114 -10.62 -8.36 -9.13
CA THR A 114 -11.47 -8.60 -10.29
C THR A 114 -10.93 -7.82 -11.52
N THR A 115 -11.28 -8.31 -12.67
CA THR A 115 -11.12 -7.63 -13.95
C THR A 115 -12.47 -7.01 -14.36
N GLU A 116 -12.90 -7.20 -15.59
CA GLU A 116 -14.26 -6.93 -16.06
C GLU A 116 -15.31 -7.91 -15.48
N ARG A 117 -14.89 -8.91 -14.73
CA ARG A 117 -15.73 -9.94 -14.10
C ARG A 117 -16.07 -9.54 -12.68
N PRO A 118 -17.31 -9.08 -12.41
CA PRO A 118 -17.68 -8.62 -11.10
C PRO A 118 -17.77 -9.79 -10.09
N GLU A 119 -17.42 -9.47 -8.85
CA GLU A 119 -17.66 -10.31 -7.69
C GLU A 119 -18.59 -9.59 -6.72
N ALA A 120 -19.27 -10.35 -5.86
CA ALA A 120 -20.13 -9.77 -4.86
C ALA A 120 -20.22 -10.65 -3.62
N THR A 121 -20.12 -10.02 -2.47
CA THR A 121 -20.29 -10.64 -1.16
C THR A 121 -21.66 -10.28 -0.60
N PHE A 122 -22.48 -11.26 -0.28
CA PHE A 122 -23.77 -11.06 0.38
C PHE A 122 -23.81 -11.81 1.72
N MET A 123 -24.46 -11.23 2.71
CA MET A 123 -24.61 -11.87 4.00
C MET A 123 -25.80 -11.32 4.75
N ASN A 124 -26.62 -12.18 5.34
CA ASN A 124 -27.63 -11.80 6.31
C ASN A 124 -27.01 -11.66 7.72
N ALA A 125 -27.69 -10.97 8.60
CA ALA A 125 -27.26 -10.84 10.00
C ALA A 125 -27.11 -12.21 10.69
N GLY A 126 -27.97 -13.16 10.37
CA GLY A 126 -27.96 -14.52 10.94
C GLY A 126 -27.00 -15.52 10.27
N ASP A 127 -26.32 -15.15 9.20
CA ASP A 127 -25.40 -16.05 8.52
C ASP A 127 -24.05 -16.13 9.27
N ASP A 128 -23.48 -17.33 9.37
CA ASP A 128 -22.15 -17.55 9.99
C ASP A 128 -21.00 -17.29 9.04
N ALA A 129 -21.26 -17.32 7.72
CA ALA A 129 -20.26 -17.11 6.66
C ALA A 129 -20.89 -16.41 5.44
N PRO A 130 -20.10 -15.59 4.70
CA PRO A 130 -20.61 -14.88 3.54
C PRO A 130 -21.00 -15.82 2.40
N TRP A 131 -22.08 -15.47 1.69
CA TRP A 131 -22.38 -15.98 0.36
C TRP A 131 -21.63 -15.15 -0.68
N PHE A 132 -21.10 -15.78 -1.75
CA PHE A 132 -20.22 -15.12 -2.70
C PHE A 132 -20.58 -15.43 -4.15
N MET A 133 -20.72 -14.41 -4.99
CA MET A 133 -20.84 -14.54 -6.45
C MET A 133 -19.46 -14.35 -7.09
N TYR A 134 -19.06 -15.28 -7.97
CA TYR A 134 -17.72 -15.27 -8.54
C TYR A 134 -17.67 -15.89 -9.95
N PRO A 135 -16.68 -15.50 -10.80
CA PRO A 135 -16.49 -16.10 -12.10
C PRO A 135 -15.90 -17.51 -12.01
N GLY A 136 -16.20 -18.36 -12.98
CA GLY A 136 -15.82 -19.77 -12.99
C GLY A 136 -14.32 -20.03 -12.89
N LEU A 137 -13.47 -19.07 -13.32
CA LEU A 137 -12.02 -19.21 -13.24
C LEU A 137 -11.50 -19.21 -11.78
N ASP A 138 -12.22 -18.61 -10.86
CA ASP A 138 -11.81 -18.46 -9.45
C ASP A 138 -12.39 -19.54 -8.54
N ARG A 139 -13.10 -20.52 -9.11
CA ARG A 139 -13.81 -21.59 -8.41
C ARG A 139 -12.99 -22.24 -7.29
N ASP A 140 -11.76 -22.62 -7.59
CA ASP A 140 -10.97 -23.40 -6.65
C ASP A 140 -10.36 -22.51 -5.56
N LEU A 141 -10.07 -21.25 -5.87
CA LEU A 141 -9.65 -20.24 -4.91
C LEU A 141 -10.79 -19.93 -3.92
N VAL A 142 -12.00 -19.67 -4.42
CA VAL A 142 -13.19 -19.38 -3.58
C VAL A 142 -13.53 -20.57 -2.68
N LYS A 143 -13.48 -21.81 -3.19
CA LYS A 143 -13.72 -23.02 -2.40
C LYS A 143 -12.72 -23.25 -1.28
N SER A 144 -11.52 -22.69 -1.40
CA SER A 144 -10.49 -22.82 -0.38
C SER A 144 -10.64 -21.80 0.77
N TRP A 145 -11.63 -20.91 0.67
CA TRP A 145 -11.86 -19.86 1.65
C TRP A 145 -13.12 -20.08 2.48
N TRP A 146 -13.36 -19.28 3.49
CA TRP A 146 -14.43 -19.43 4.48
C TRP A 146 -15.82 -18.99 4.02
N PHE A 147 -16.08 -18.92 2.72
CA PHE A 147 -17.42 -18.66 2.21
C PHE A 147 -18.37 -19.82 2.50
N GLY A 148 -19.56 -19.50 3.06
CA GLY A 148 -20.56 -20.46 3.45
C GLY A 148 -21.44 -20.97 2.29
N GLY A 149 -21.28 -20.39 1.12
CA GLY A 149 -22.01 -20.70 -0.10
C GLY A 149 -21.67 -19.73 -1.20
N GLY A 150 -22.28 -19.88 -2.35
CA GLY A 150 -22.07 -18.95 -3.45
C GLY A 150 -22.53 -19.49 -4.79
N GLU A 151 -22.49 -18.64 -5.77
CA GLU A 151 -22.82 -19.00 -7.14
C GLU A 151 -21.70 -18.61 -8.10
N MET A 152 -21.26 -19.62 -8.83
CA MET A 152 -20.30 -19.49 -9.90
C MET A 152 -21.03 -19.11 -11.19
N TYR A 153 -20.49 -18.15 -11.93
CA TYR A 153 -21.04 -17.74 -13.21
C TYR A 153 -20.03 -17.87 -14.36
N PHE A 154 -20.59 -17.95 -15.56
CA PHE A 154 -19.88 -17.65 -16.82
C PHE A 154 -20.62 -16.49 -17.50
N ASP A 155 -19.88 -15.42 -17.79
CA ASP A 155 -20.42 -14.20 -18.41
C ASP A 155 -20.88 -14.42 -19.86
N PHE A 156 -20.32 -15.42 -20.54
CA PHE A 156 -20.74 -15.92 -21.84
C PHE A 156 -21.08 -17.40 -21.76
N GLN A 157 -22.10 -17.82 -22.51
CA GLN A 157 -22.52 -19.21 -22.56
C GLN A 157 -21.57 -20.03 -23.47
N HIS A 158 -20.37 -20.34 -23.02
CA HIS A 158 -19.39 -21.06 -23.82
C HIS A 158 -18.96 -22.40 -23.22
N ALA A 159 -18.67 -22.46 -21.95
CA ALA A 159 -18.22 -23.69 -21.30
C ALA A 159 -18.53 -23.64 -19.80
N GLU A 160 -18.92 -24.75 -19.26
CA GLU A 160 -19.18 -24.92 -17.83
C GLU A 160 -18.14 -25.85 -17.26
N GLY A 161 -17.12 -25.27 -16.64
CA GLY A 161 -16.00 -26.02 -16.04
C GLY A 161 -14.88 -26.32 -17.02
N ALA A 162 -15.02 -27.34 -17.87
CA ALA A 162 -14.02 -27.71 -18.85
C ALA A 162 -14.41 -27.25 -20.26
N PHE A 163 -13.47 -26.70 -21.00
CA PHE A 163 -13.69 -26.28 -22.38
C PHE A 163 -13.06 -27.31 -23.36
N PRO A 164 -13.77 -27.76 -24.40
CA PRO A 164 -15.20 -27.58 -24.66
C PRO A 164 -16.06 -28.46 -23.72
N HIS A 165 -17.16 -27.93 -23.20
CA HIS A 165 -18.05 -28.61 -22.29
C HIS A 165 -18.67 -29.85 -22.95
N ASP A 166 -18.35 -31.07 -22.47
CA ASP A 166 -18.75 -32.33 -23.04
C ASP A 166 -18.59 -32.42 -24.56
N GLY A 167 -17.60 -31.78 -25.12
CA GLY A 167 -17.37 -31.71 -26.57
C GLY A 167 -18.37 -30.83 -27.33
N LYS A 168 -19.20 -30.06 -26.64
CA LYS A 168 -20.17 -29.14 -27.24
C LYS A 168 -19.74 -27.69 -27.08
N VAL A 169 -19.89 -26.92 -28.14
CA VAL A 169 -19.71 -25.46 -28.11
C VAL A 169 -21.10 -24.85 -28.09
N GLN A 170 -21.39 -24.06 -27.06
CA GLN A 170 -22.66 -23.34 -26.94
C GLN A 170 -22.52 -21.92 -27.46
N GLN A 171 -23.62 -21.39 -28.03
CA GLN A 171 -23.76 -19.99 -28.40
C GLN A 171 -24.91 -19.39 -27.61
N GLY A 172 -24.77 -18.13 -27.19
CA GLY A 172 -25.80 -17.43 -26.44
C GLY A 172 -25.45 -15.96 -26.25
N ALA A 173 -26.39 -15.20 -25.72
CA ALA A 173 -26.16 -13.82 -25.31
C ALA A 173 -25.28 -13.78 -24.03
N GLN A 174 -24.60 -12.67 -23.86
CA GLN A 174 -23.93 -12.38 -22.59
C GLN A 174 -24.94 -12.39 -21.44
N VAL A 175 -24.55 -12.97 -20.33
CA VAL A 175 -25.38 -13.04 -19.12
C VAL A 175 -25.43 -11.65 -18.46
N ASP A 176 -26.63 -11.22 -18.05
CA ASP A 176 -26.78 -10.05 -17.20
C ASP A 176 -26.36 -10.42 -15.77
N LEU A 177 -25.15 -10.05 -15.41
CA LEU A 177 -24.54 -10.47 -14.14
C LEU A 177 -25.18 -9.80 -12.91
N PHE A 178 -25.82 -8.65 -13.09
CA PHE A 178 -26.57 -8.05 -11.99
C PHE A 178 -27.91 -8.76 -11.74
N GLU A 179 -28.61 -9.16 -12.79
CA GLU A 179 -29.80 -10.03 -12.64
C GLU A 179 -29.40 -11.40 -12.06
N PHE A 180 -28.29 -11.98 -12.49
CA PHE A 180 -27.74 -13.22 -11.93
C PHE A 180 -27.48 -13.09 -10.42
N LEU A 181 -26.85 -11.99 -10.00
CA LEU A 181 -26.60 -11.66 -8.58
C LEU A 181 -27.91 -11.60 -7.79
N LEU A 182 -28.91 -10.85 -8.28
CA LEU A 182 -30.19 -10.68 -7.61
C LEU A 182 -30.94 -12.02 -7.48
N ASP A 183 -30.87 -12.85 -8.51
CA ASP A 183 -31.46 -14.20 -8.49
C ASP A 183 -30.75 -15.11 -7.48
N GLY A 184 -29.43 -15.01 -7.36
CA GLY A 184 -28.65 -15.71 -6.34
C GLY A 184 -29.03 -15.28 -4.93
N ILE A 185 -29.11 -13.98 -4.67
CA ILE A 185 -29.56 -13.43 -3.37
C ILE A 185 -30.99 -13.89 -3.06
N ARG A 186 -31.89 -13.88 -4.04
CA ARG A 186 -33.26 -14.35 -3.87
C ARG A 186 -33.32 -15.85 -3.48
N ARG A 187 -32.47 -16.70 -4.10
CA ARG A 187 -32.39 -18.13 -3.74
C ARG A 187 -31.78 -18.35 -2.35
N HIS A 188 -30.77 -17.59 -1.98
CA HIS A 188 -30.18 -17.62 -0.65
C HIS A 188 -31.18 -17.18 0.43
N GLY A 189 -32.04 -16.22 0.09
CA GLY A 189 -33.02 -15.62 1.00
C GLY A 189 -32.47 -14.34 1.64
N VAL A 190 -33.37 -13.37 1.82
CA VAL A 190 -33.06 -12.08 2.45
C VAL A 190 -33.73 -12.03 3.81
N GLN A 191 -32.98 -11.74 4.86
CA GLN A 191 -33.53 -11.43 6.18
C GLN A 191 -33.93 -9.96 6.22
N GLY A 192 -35.11 -9.68 6.77
CA GLY A 192 -35.67 -8.33 6.79
C GLY A 192 -36.08 -7.84 5.40
N ASN A 193 -36.15 -6.51 5.28
CA ASN A 193 -36.53 -5.86 4.03
C ASN A 193 -35.55 -4.76 3.60
N ARG A 194 -34.37 -4.69 4.21
CA ARG A 194 -33.33 -3.70 3.90
C ARG A 194 -31.98 -4.36 3.73
N ILE A 195 -31.33 -4.07 2.59
CA ILE A 195 -29.97 -4.52 2.27
C ILE A 195 -29.05 -3.30 2.25
N GLY A 196 -28.04 -3.28 3.10
CA GLY A 196 -26.96 -2.30 3.04
C GLY A 196 -26.06 -2.57 1.83
N VAL A 197 -25.76 -1.54 1.04
CA VAL A 197 -24.87 -1.62 -0.13
C VAL A 197 -23.68 -0.70 0.05
N ASP A 198 -22.52 -1.07 -0.47
CA ASP A 198 -21.28 -0.31 -0.34
C ASP A 198 -21.08 0.75 -1.44
N GLY A 199 -22.15 1.26 -1.97
CA GLY A 199 -22.26 2.33 -2.96
C GLY A 199 -23.65 2.38 -3.57
N GLU A 200 -24.03 3.53 -4.08
CA GLU A 200 -25.34 3.73 -4.71
C GLU A 200 -25.54 2.80 -5.92
N LEU A 201 -26.71 2.19 -6.02
CA LEU A 201 -27.13 1.45 -7.20
C LEU A 201 -27.57 2.42 -8.30
N TYR A 202 -27.21 2.12 -9.55
CA TYR A 202 -27.70 2.88 -10.69
C TYR A 202 -29.23 2.74 -10.83
N PRO A 203 -29.94 3.72 -11.43
CA PRO A 203 -31.37 3.62 -11.65
C PRO A 203 -31.82 2.36 -12.40
N SER A 204 -31.01 1.87 -13.35
CA SER A 204 -31.28 0.61 -14.06
C SER A 204 -31.12 -0.62 -13.16
N GLU A 205 -30.17 -0.60 -12.23
CA GLU A 205 -29.99 -1.66 -11.23
C GLU A 205 -31.14 -1.66 -10.21
N LEU A 206 -31.56 -0.48 -9.74
CA LEU A 206 -32.73 -0.34 -8.86
C LEU A 206 -34.02 -0.89 -9.49
N ALA A 207 -34.23 -0.64 -10.79
CA ALA A 207 -35.39 -1.19 -11.50
C ALA A 207 -35.35 -2.74 -11.56
N LYS A 208 -34.18 -3.33 -11.78
CA LYS A 208 -33.99 -4.79 -11.75
C LYS A 208 -34.17 -5.35 -10.34
N ALA A 209 -33.59 -4.67 -9.34
CA ALA A 209 -33.72 -5.06 -7.94
C ALA A 209 -35.20 -5.05 -7.46
N ALA A 210 -35.94 -4.02 -7.76
CA ALA A 210 -37.36 -3.93 -7.42
C ALA A 210 -38.21 -5.08 -8.04
N LYS A 211 -37.81 -5.56 -9.22
CA LYS A 211 -38.47 -6.70 -9.89
C LYS A 211 -38.05 -8.05 -9.25
N ALA A 212 -36.78 -8.23 -8.95
CA ALA A 212 -36.24 -9.51 -8.46
C ALA A 212 -36.52 -9.71 -6.97
N LEU A 213 -36.49 -8.63 -6.18
CA LEU A 213 -36.63 -8.60 -4.72
C LEU A 213 -37.70 -7.57 -4.32
N PRO A 214 -38.98 -7.83 -4.62
CA PRO A 214 -40.04 -6.87 -4.35
C PRO A 214 -40.17 -6.59 -2.84
N GLY A 215 -40.25 -5.30 -2.49
CA GLY A 215 -40.35 -4.84 -1.10
C GLY A 215 -39.03 -4.74 -0.34
N VAL A 216 -37.91 -5.05 -0.97
CA VAL A 216 -36.57 -4.85 -0.40
C VAL A 216 -36.03 -3.47 -0.77
N GLU A 217 -35.59 -2.72 0.22
CA GLU A 217 -34.90 -1.44 0.10
C GLU A 217 -33.37 -1.64 0.08
N PHE A 218 -32.66 -1.01 -0.85
CA PHE A 218 -31.21 -0.96 -0.89
C PHE A 218 -30.74 0.37 -0.31
N VAL A 219 -29.91 0.32 0.73
CA VAL A 219 -29.48 1.48 1.51
C VAL A 219 -27.96 1.62 1.38
N ASP A 220 -27.47 2.77 0.93
CA ASP A 220 -26.02 3.02 0.91
C ASP A 220 -25.47 3.08 2.34
N VAL A 221 -24.47 2.26 2.61
CA VAL A 221 -23.74 2.14 3.89
C VAL A 221 -22.23 2.28 3.69
N SER A 222 -21.80 2.85 2.59
CA SER A 222 -20.39 3.08 2.27
C SER A 222 -19.67 3.87 3.36
N ASP A 223 -20.36 4.82 4.00
CA ASP A 223 -19.85 5.61 5.12
C ASP A 223 -19.44 4.75 6.33
N ILE A 224 -20.18 3.67 6.61
CA ILE A 224 -19.84 2.72 7.68
C ILE A 224 -18.51 2.02 7.36
N LEU A 225 -18.39 1.45 6.16
CA LEU A 225 -17.19 0.73 5.73
C LEU A 225 -15.97 1.64 5.66
N ILE A 226 -16.13 2.84 5.08
CA ILE A 226 -15.09 3.86 5.06
C ILE A 226 -14.65 4.20 6.50
N GLY A 227 -15.60 4.47 7.39
CA GLY A 227 -15.32 4.80 8.79
C GLY A 227 -14.63 3.67 9.56
N MET A 228 -14.93 2.41 9.23
CA MET A 228 -14.24 1.24 9.82
C MET A 228 -12.81 1.11 9.29
N ARG A 229 -12.59 1.35 7.99
CA ARG A 229 -11.28 1.27 7.34
C ARG A 229 -10.34 2.42 7.73
N GLN A 230 -10.88 3.58 8.10
CA GLN A 230 -10.09 4.76 8.49
C GLN A 230 -9.26 4.51 9.75
N VAL A 231 -9.86 3.89 10.79
CA VAL A 231 -9.19 3.63 12.07
C VAL A 231 -8.71 2.20 12.12
N LYS A 232 -7.39 2.02 12.16
CA LYS A 232 -6.74 0.70 12.13
C LYS A 232 -6.82 0.02 13.48
N THR A 233 -7.00 -1.29 13.44
CA THR A 233 -6.85 -2.13 14.63
C THR A 233 -5.38 -2.36 14.95
N PRO A 234 -5.03 -2.79 16.17
CA PRO A 234 -3.65 -3.14 16.52
C PRO A 234 -3.05 -4.18 15.57
N GLU A 235 -3.84 -5.16 15.11
CA GLU A 235 -3.39 -6.21 14.19
C GLU A 235 -3.04 -5.63 12.81
N GLU A 236 -3.85 -4.68 12.29
CA GLU A 236 -3.55 -3.99 11.04
C GLU A 236 -2.26 -3.18 11.15
N LEU A 237 -2.07 -2.45 12.26
CA LEU A 237 -0.86 -1.65 12.50
C LEU A 237 0.40 -2.53 12.64
N ALA A 238 0.31 -3.67 13.31
CA ALA A 238 1.41 -4.61 13.45
C ALA A 238 1.84 -5.20 12.09
N LEU A 239 0.86 -5.56 11.24
CA LEU A 239 1.14 -6.05 9.89
C LEU A 239 1.73 -4.95 9.00
N TRP A 240 1.24 -3.73 9.15
CA TRP A 240 1.79 -2.56 8.47
C TRP A 240 3.25 -2.29 8.88
N ARG A 241 3.53 -2.36 10.19
CA ARG A 241 4.90 -2.23 10.71
C ARG A 241 5.84 -3.31 10.16
N ARG A 242 5.37 -4.54 10.03
CA ARG A 242 6.13 -5.62 9.40
C ARG A 242 6.52 -5.26 7.96
N SER A 243 5.61 -4.70 7.18
CA SER A 243 5.89 -4.24 5.81
C SER A 243 6.97 -3.17 5.78
N TYR A 244 6.96 -2.25 6.74
CA TYR A 244 7.93 -1.16 6.82
C TYR A 244 9.35 -1.59 7.22
N LEU A 245 9.53 -2.75 7.86
CA LEU A 245 10.87 -3.31 8.07
C LEU A 245 11.61 -3.57 6.76
N TYR A 246 10.89 -3.95 5.72
CA TYR A 246 11.47 -4.17 4.40
C TYR A 246 11.71 -2.84 3.67
N HIS A 247 10.87 -1.83 3.87
CA HIS A 247 11.18 -0.47 3.40
C HIS A 247 12.47 0.05 4.01
N ASP A 248 12.61 -0.07 5.33
CA ASP A 248 13.80 0.39 6.05
C ASP A 248 15.08 -0.27 5.49
N ARG A 249 15.04 -1.58 5.26
CA ARG A 249 16.13 -2.33 4.62
C ARG A 249 16.39 -1.89 3.18
N ALA A 250 15.33 -1.70 2.39
CA ALA A 250 15.43 -1.31 0.98
C ALA A 250 16.07 0.08 0.83
N HIS A 251 15.66 1.05 1.65
CA HIS A 251 16.27 2.39 1.64
C HIS A 251 17.75 2.36 2.03
N ALA A 252 18.11 1.56 3.04
CA ALA A 252 19.51 1.39 3.41
C ALA A 252 20.33 0.79 2.26
N PHE A 253 19.82 -0.26 1.62
CA PHE A 253 20.47 -0.89 0.48
C PHE A 253 20.61 0.07 -0.71
N ALA A 254 19.54 0.79 -1.08
CA ALA A 254 19.57 1.72 -2.21
C ALA A 254 20.60 2.84 -1.98
N ARG A 255 20.63 3.40 -0.76
CA ARG A 255 21.61 4.41 -0.38
C ARG A 255 23.04 3.89 -0.44
N ASP A 256 23.31 2.72 0.14
CA ASP A 256 24.62 2.08 0.10
C ASP A 256 25.06 1.76 -1.34
N TYR A 257 24.14 1.35 -2.19
CA TYR A 257 24.38 1.09 -3.60
C TYR A 257 24.82 2.37 -4.33
N VAL A 258 24.11 3.49 -4.10
CA VAL A 258 24.48 4.80 -4.67
C VAL A 258 25.85 5.25 -4.16
N LEU A 259 26.13 5.13 -2.86
CA LEU A 259 27.43 5.51 -2.28
C LEU A 259 28.58 4.65 -2.80
N THR A 260 28.34 3.37 -3.08
CA THR A 260 29.36 2.43 -3.55
C THR A 260 29.69 2.64 -5.03
N HIS A 261 28.69 2.90 -5.86
CA HIS A 261 28.85 2.96 -7.32
C HIS A 261 28.92 4.40 -7.85
N GLY A 262 28.51 5.38 -7.06
CA GLY A 262 28.60 6.80 -7.40
C GLY A 262 27.93 7.14 -8.73
N THR A 263 28.65 7.84 -9.59
CA THR A 263 28.18 8.29 -10.91
C THR A 263 28.22 7.21 -11.98
N ASP A 264 28.66 6.00 -11.68
CA ASP A 264 28.77 4.90 -12.66
C ASP A 264 27.43 4.19 -12.93
N VAL A 265 26.41 4.46 -12.13
CA VAL A 265 25.10 3.81 -12.23
C VAL A 265 23.97 4.77 -12.60
N THR A 266 22.87 4.20 -13.06
CA THR A 266 21.62 4.90 -13.36
C THR A 266 20.59 4.72 -12.26
N ASP A 267 19.57 5.61 -12.24
CA ASP A 267 18.39 5.48 -11.39
C ASP A 267 17.68 4.13 -11.58
N TYR A 268 17.67 3.61 -12.83
CA TYR A 268 17.12 2.28 -13.12
C TYR A 268 17.91 1.14 -12.48
N GLU A 269 19.23 1.17 -12.56
CA GLU A 269 20.09 0.13 -11.98
C GLU A 269 19.92 0.09 -10.44
N VAL A 270 19.90 1.24 -9.78
CA VAL A 270 19.66 1.31 -8.33
C VAL A 270 18.27 0.76 -7.98
N ALA A 271 17.22 1.15 -8.73
CA ALA A 271 15.86 0.68 -8.48
C ALA A 271 15.74 -0.84 -8.65
N MET A 272 16.29 -1.39 -9.73
CA MET A 272 16.19 -2.82 -10.02
C MET A 272 17.03 -3.67 -9.06
N ALA A 273 18.26 -3.25 -8.78
CA ALA A 273 19.12 -3.96 -7.80
C ALA A 273 18.43 -4.01 -6.42
N THR A 274 17.88 -2.89 -5.98
CA THR A 274 17.19 -2.82 -4.68
C THR A 274 15.91 -3.66 -4.69
N THR A 275 15.09 -3.57 -5.74
CA THR A 275 13.83 -4.32 -5.85
C THR A 275 14.07 -5.83 -5.84
N LEU A 276 15.07 -6.32 -6.59
CA LEU A 276 15.41 -7.74 -6.61
C LEU A 276 15.90 -8.21 -5.25
N TRP A 277 16.83 -7.46 -4.66
CA TRP A 277 17.41 -7.82 -3.36
C TRP A 277 16.35 -7.87 -2.24
N ILE A 278 15.48 -6.85 -2.17
CA ILE A 278 14.50 -6.77 -1.06
C ILE A 278 13.37 -7.80 -1.22
N ASN A 279 12.94 -8.11 -2.45
CA ASN A 279 11.94 -9.16 -2.64
C ASN A 279 12.51 -10.56 -2.39
N ASP A 280 13.81 -10.81 -2.64
CA ASP A 280 14.46 -12.07 -2.22
C ASP A 280 14.39 -12.23 -0.69
N GLN A 281 14.66 -11.15 0.07
CA GLN A 281 14.52 -11.14 1.52
C GLN A 281 13.05 -11.35 1.93
N LEU A 282 12.12 -10.59 1.35
CA LEU A 282 10.70 -10.70 1.67
C LEU A 282 10.19 -12.13 1.45
N TYR A 283 10.40 -12.68 0.25
CA TYR A 283 9.87 -14.00 -0.09
C TYR A 283 10.56 -15.16 0.64
N SER A 284 11.78 -14.94 1.17
CA SER A 284 12.42 -15.92 2.04
C SER A 284 11.85 -15.93 3.46
N ASP A 285 11.28 -14.80 3.90
CA ASP A 285 10.74 -14.62 5.25
C ASP A 285 9.23 -14.86 5.33
N LEU A 286 8.51 -14.91 4.19
CA LEU A 286 7.07 -15.20 4.16
C LEU A 286 6.81 -16.68 4.44
N ASP A 287 5.80 -16.95 5.27
CA ASP A 287 5.27 -18.31 5.44
C ASP A 287 4.38 -18.69 4.25
N LEU A 288 4.98 -19.39 3.30
CA LEU A 288 4.32 -19.91 2.12
C LEU A 288 3.97 -21.42 2.27
N ALA A 289 3.96 -21.95 3.50
CA ALA A 289 3.80 -23.37 3.76
C ALA A 289 2.46 -23.93 3.27
N ASP A 290 1.40 -23.13 3.25
CA ASP A 290 0.09 -23.48 2.73
C ASP A 290 0.03 -23.56 1.18
N GLY A 291 1.15 -23.42 0.51
CA GLY A 291 1.31 -23.72 -0.91
C GLY A 291 0.52 -22.82 -1.85
N ALA A 292 -0.02 -23.44 -2.91
CA ALA A 292 -0.70 -22.74 -4.01
C ALA A 292 -1.99 -22.01 -3.61
N VAL A 293 -2.48 -22.26 -2.40
CA VAL A 293 -3.73 -21.70 -1.88
C VAL A 293 -3.50 -20.51 -0.96
N ASN A 294 -2.52 -19.69 -1.29
CA ASN A 294 -2.21 -18.48 -0.51
C ASN A 294 -3.21 -17.34 -0.77
N HIS A 295 -4.43 -17.64 -1.12
CA HIS A 295 -5.61 -16.74 -1.18
C HIS A 295 -5.30 -15.36 -1.76
N GLY A 296 -4.37 -15.27 -2.71
CA GLY A 296 -3.99 -14.05 -3.37
C GLY A 296 -3.33 -13.00 -2.47
N VAL A 297 -2.82 -13.36 -1.30
CA VAL A 297 -2.17 -12.41 -0.40
C VAL A 297 -1.10 -11.64 -1.14
N ARG A 298 -1.35 -10.35 -1.30
CA ARG A 298 -0.52 -9.45 -2.07
C ARG A 298 0.65 -8.98 -1.20
N SER A 299 1.78 -9.70 -1.30
CA SER A 299 3.03 -9.28 -0.64
C SER A 299 4.08 -8.98 -1.69
N ARG A 300 4.53 -7.73 -1.74
CA ARG A 300 5.54 -7.26 -2.68
C ARG A 300 6.15 -5.94 -2.24
N ILE A 301 7.34 -5.65 -2.74
CA ILE A 301 7.99 -4.34 -2.62
C ILE A 301 8.48 -3.92 -3.99
N GLY A 302 8.09 -2.72 -4.43
CA GLY A 302 8.62 -2.06 -5.62
C GLY A 302 9.44 -0.85 -5.20
N ILE A 303 10.66 -0.71 -5.71
CA ILE A 303 11.51 0.44 -5.48
C ILE A 303 11.65 1.23 -6.77
N TYR A 304 11.46 2.52 -6.67
CA TYR A 304 11.59 3.49 -7.75
C TYR A 304 12.64 4.51 -7.34
N VAL A 305 13.56 4.79 -8.26
CA VAL A 305 14.61 5.79 -8.04
C VAL A 305 14.55 6.80 -9.17
N ARG A 306 14.66 8.07 -8.83
CA ARG A 306 14.65 9.19 -9.77
C ARG A 306 15.79 10.15 -9.43
N VAL A 307 16.50 10.64 -10.44
CA VAL A 307 17.61 11.57 -10.24
C VAL A 307 17.54 12.78 -11.18
N GLY A 308 17.93 13.93 -10.70
CA GLY A 308 17.96 15.18 -11.48
C GLY A 308 16.58 15.70 -11.86
N PRO A 309 16.38 16.22 -13.09
CA PRO A 309 15.16 16.94 -13.48
C PRO A 309 13.85 16.16 -13.29
N VAL A 310 13.89 14.83 -13.37
CA VAL A 310 12.69 14.01 -13.21
C VAL A 310 12.19 13.95 -11.76
N THR A 311 13.00 14.37 -10.79
CA THR A 311 12.54 14.55 -9.40
C THR A 311 11.55 15.69 -9.24
N ALA A 312 11.58 16.68 -10.16
CA ALA A 312 10.66 17.81 -10.16
C ALA A 312 9.26 17.47 -10.71
N VAL A 313 9.03 16.25 -11.14
CA VAL A 313 7.74 15.78 -11.69
C VAL A 313 7.18 14.70 -10.75
N PRO A 314 6.06 14.95 -10.03
CA PRO A 314 5.55 14.00 -9.05
C PRO A 314 5.11 12.66 -9.67
N HIS A 315 4.57 12.66 -10.88
CA HIS A 315 4.13 11.47 -11.59
C HIS A 315 4.65 11.42 -13.04
N PRO A 316 4.88 10.20 -13.60
CA PRO A 316 4.82 8.88 -12.95
C PRO A 316 6.06 8.60 -12.10
N ASN A 317 5.88 7.73 -11.08
CA ASN A 317 6.98 7.21 -10.27
C ASN A 317 7.62 6.03 -11.00
N GLN A 318 8.68 6.29 -11.77
CA GLN A 318 9.43 5.26 -12.49
C GLN A 318 10.89 5.68 -12.68
N PRO A 319 11.84 4.76 -12.87
CA PRO A 319 13.19 5.09 -13.30
C PRO A 319 13.22 5.49 -14.78
N TYR A 320 14.20 6.32 -15.15
CA TYR A 320 14.30 6.92 -16.49
C TYR A 320 15.65 6.66 -17.19
N TYR A 321 16.49 5.79 -16.64
CA TYR A 321 17.87 5.58 -17.10
C TYR A 321 18.78 6.81 -17.03
N ASN A 322 18.45 7.76 -16.15
CA ASN A 322 19.33 8.89 -15.89
C ASN A 322 20.52 8.42 -15.05
N ARG A 323 21.73 8.87 -15.42
CA ARG A 323 22.91 8.62 -14.57
C ARG A 323 22.83 9.42 -13.28
N ILE A 324 23.21 8.78 -12.21
CA ILE A 324 23.43 9.48 -10.94
C ILE A 324 24.54 10.51 -11.17
N GLY A 325 24.30 11.75 -10.79
CA GLY A 325 25.23 12.86 -11.05
C GLY A 325 25.42 13.74 -9.83
N ARG A 326 26.60 14.38 -9.76
CA ARG A 326 26.90 15.37 -8.71
C ARG A 326 26.04 16.63 -8.91
N GLY A 327 25.71 17.31 -7.82
CA GLY A 327 24.85 18.50 -7.84
C GLY A 327 23.41 18.25 -8.19
N MET A 328 22.91 17.02 -8.07
CA MET A 328 21.54 16.63 -8.41
C MET A 328 20.70 16.31 -7.18
N ALA A 329 19.38 16.50 -7.31
CA ALA A 329 18.42 15.89 -6.41
C ALA A 329 18.27 14.41 -6.76
N LEU A 330 18.07 13.55 -5.73
CA LEU A 330 17.81 12.13 -5.88
C LEU A 330 16.62 11.77 -4.99
N GLN A 331 15.72 10.96 -5.49
CA GLN A 331 14.64 10.36 -4.72
C GLN A 331 14.71 8.85 -4.79
N VAL A 332 14.66 8.21 -3.63
CA VAL A 332 14.38 6.78 -3.48
C VAL A 332 12.96 6.65 -2.97
N ALA A 333 12.12 5.99 -3.72
CA ALA A 333 10.70 5.79 -3.44
C ALA A 333 10.42 4.29 -3.38
N GLY A 334 9.62 3.87 -2.42
CA GLY A 334 9.19 2.48 -2.31
C GLY A 334 7.70 2.37 -2.06
N ILE A 335 7.10 1.33 -2.59
CA ILE A 335 5.73 0.91 -2.27
C ILE A 335 5.79 -0.53 -1.81
N SER A 336 5.41 -0.80 -0.57
CA SER A 336 5.37 -2.16 -0.02
C SER A 336 3.98 -2.58 0.38
N SER A 337 3.79 -3.89 0.41
CA SER A 337 2.61 -4.50 0.98
C SER A 337 2.95 -5.90 1.46
N ILE A 338 2.52 -6.25 2.66
CA ILE A 338 2.47 -7.61 3.19
C ILE A 338 1.03 -7.87 3.62
N GLY A 339 0.43 -8.92 3.07
CA GLY A 339 -0.98 -9.19 3.33
C GLY A 339 -1.91 -8.02 3.01
N GLY A 340 -1.49 -7.16 2.06
CA GLY A 340 -2.21 -5.96 1.66
C GLY A 340 -1.98 -4.72 2.53
N TYR A 341 -1.22 -4.83 3.59
CA TYR A 341 -0.89 -3.73 4.49
C TYR A 341 0.54 -3.26 4.29
N GLY A 342 0.69 -1.97 4.22
CA GLY A 342 1.89 -1.23 3.85
C GLY A 342 1.50 -0.13 2.89
N HIS A 343 2.41 0.77 2.62
CA HIS A 343 2.19 1.86 1.67
C HIS A 343 3.52 2.46 1.23
N GLU A 344 3.48 3.70 0.80
CA GLU A 344 4.62 4.44 0.29
C GLU A 344 5.63 4.80 1.39
N ASN A 345 6.91 4.75 1.02
CA ASN A 345 7.99 5.31 1.81
C ASN A 345 9.01 5.94 0.86
N TYR A 346 9.15 7.26 0.94
CA TYR A 346 10.04 8.02 0.07
C TYR A 346 11.05 8.80 0.90
N ARG A 347 12.28 8.87 0.38
CA ARG A 347 13.32 9.75 0.91
C ARG A 347 13.91 10.58 -0.21
N ALA A 348 14.08 11.85 0.08
CA ALA A 348 14.63 12.83 -0.82
C ALA A 348 16.09 13.14 -0.42
N TYR A 349 16.99 13.11 -1.37
CA TYR A 349 18.42 13.29 -1.18
C TYR A 349 18.94 14.47 -1.99
N ILE A 350 20.05 15.06 -1.51
CA ILE A 350 20.85 16.01 -2.28
C ILE A 350 22.24 15.39 -2.48
N ILE A 351 22.70 15.36 -3.72
CA ILE A 351 24.05 14.94 -4.07
C ILE A 351 24.92 16.20 -4.17
N ALA A 352 26.03 16.24 -3.45
CA ALA A 352 26.98 17.33 -3.50
C ALA A 352 27.54 17.51 -4.92
N ASP A 353 27.93 18.75 -5.28
CA ASP A 353 28.57 19.08 -6.54
C ASP A 353 30.04 18.57 -6.59
N GLU A 354 30.76 18.90 -7.65
CA GLU A 354 32.19 18.53 -7.83
C GLU A 354 33.13 19.12 -6.77
N LYS A 355 32.70 20.15 -6.04
CA LYS A 355 33.45 20.77 -4.95
C LYS A 355 33.08 20.19 -3.59
N GLY A 356 32.10 19.27 -3.54
CA GLY A 356 31.55 18.73 -2.30
C GLY A 356 30.53 19.66 -1.63
N GLU A 357 30.01 20.67 -2.34
CA GLU A 357 29.04 21.63 -1.84
C GLU A 357 27.62 21.23 -2.21
N PHE A 358 26.66 21.67 -1.41
CA PHE A 358 25.22 21.45 -1.64
C PHE A 358 24.56 22.75 -2.12
N ASP A 359 23.82 22.69 -3.25
CA ASP A 359 23.13 23.83 -3.82
C ASP A 359 22.20 24.49 -2.78
N PRO A 360 22.31 25.82 -2.52
CA PRO A 360 21.55 26.48 -1.46
C PRO A 360 20.03 26.45 -1.72
N HIS A 361 19.59 26.45 -2.98
CA HIS A 361 18.18 26.39 -3.31
C HIS A 361 17.61 24.99 -3.05
N MET A 362 18.33 23.93 -3.46
CA MET A 362 17.95 22.54 -3.13
C MET A 362 17.89 22.32 -1.63
N ARG A 363 18.89 22.82 -0.89
CA ARG A 363 18.89 22.77 0.58
C ARG A 363 17.64 23.41 1.17
N LYS A 364 17.26 24.60 0.67
CA LYS A 364 16.06 25.31 1.13
C LYS A 364 14.80 24.47 0.90
N LEU A 365 14.57 23.99 -0.34
CA LEU A 365 13.38 23.21 -0.65
C LEU A 365 13.35 21.89 0.14
N TRP A 366 14.48 21.20 0.22
CA TRP A 366 14.62 19.97 1.01
C TRP A 366 14.26 20.21 2.49
N THR A 367 14.85 21.24 3.11
CA THR A 367 14.64 21.57 4.51
C THR A 367 13.18 21.93 4.79
N VAL A 368 12.57 22.78 3.93
CA VAL A 368 11.18 23.19 4.12
C VAL A 368 10.23 21.98 3.95
N SER A 369 10.44 21.16 2.92
CA SER A 369 9.62 19.94 2.72
C SER A 369 9.76 18.98 3.90
N ARG A 370 10.97 18.73 4.38
CA ARG A 370 11.23 17.89 5.55
C ARG A 370 10.59 18.46 6.83
N ASN A 371 10.68 19.76 7.06
CA ASN A 371 10.04 20.39 8.22
C ASN A 371 8.50 20.27 8.16
N CYS A 372 7.91 20.27 6.98
CA CYS A 372 6.48 20.00 6.82
C CYS A 372 6.11 18.58 7.30
N CYS A 373 7.00 17.60 7.09
CA CYS A 373 6.81 16.24 7.63
C CYS A 373 6.82 16.25 9.17
N ASP A 374 7.76 16.97 9.79
CA ASP A 374 7.81 17.06 11.26
C ASP A 374 6.57 17.79 11.80
N MET A 375 6.11 18.86 11.15
CA MET A 375 4.88 19.54 11.52
C MET A 375 3.66 18.62 11.41
N GLN A 376 3.56 17.81 10.36
CA GLN A 376 2.47 16.85 10.23
C GLN A 376 2.51 15.80 11.35
N LEU A 377 3.70 15.32 11.70
CA LEU A 377 3.89 14.39 12.81
C LEU A 377 3.36 14.98 14.13
N GLU A 378 3.77 16.20 14.46
CA GLU A 378 3.37 16.90 15.68
C GLU A 378 1.86 17.20 15.73
N LEU A 379 1.26 17.53 14.57
CA LEU A 379 -0.16 17.90 14.46
C LEU A 379 -1.09 16.68 14.27
N SER A 380 -0.56 15.48 14.08
CA SER A 380 -1.35 14.24 13.92
C SER A 380 -1.83 13.71 15.27
N VAL A 381 -2.67 14.51 15.93
CA VAL A 381 -3.22 14.27 17.27
C VAL A 381 -4.73 14.09 17.20
N GLU A 382 -5.26 13.16 17.99
CA GLU A 382 -6.70 12.93 18.10
C GLU A 382 -7.46 14.22 18.43
N GLY A 383 -8.56 14.48 17.71
CA GLY A 383 -9.39 15.67 17.89
C GLY A 383 -8.97 16.90 17.08
N VAL A 384 -7.82 16.87 16.40
CA VAL A 384 -7.42 17.89 15.41
C VAL A 384 -8.13 17.61 14.08
N THR A 385 -8.51 18.63 13.31
CA THR A 385 -9.09 18.42 11.97
C THR A 385 -8.02 18.29 10.89
N CYS A 386 -8.27 17.48 9.86
CA CYS A 386 -7.40 17.36 8.70
C CYS A 386 -7.11 18.73 8.06
N SER A 387 -8.12 19.59 7.96
CA SER A 387 -7.98 20.95 7.42
C SER A 387 -7.04 21.83 8.25
N HIS A 388 -7.02 21.69 9.57
CA HIS A 388 -6.12 22.44 10.43
C HIS A 388 -4.65 22.04 10.19
N VAL A 389 -4.36 20.75 10.10
CA VAL A 389 -3.01 20.25 9.78
C VAL A 389 -2.54 20.81 8.43
N ALA A 390 -3.37 20.73 7.40
CA ALA A 390 -3.06 21.25 6.07
C ALA A 390 -2.83 22.77 6.11
N TYR A 391 -3.66 23.51 6.86
CA TYR A 391 -3.56 24.97 6.99
C TYR A 391 -2.23 25.39 7.61
N GLU A 392 -1.80 24.78 8.70
CA GLU A 392 -0.54 25.13 9.35
C GLU A 392 0.67 24.80 8.47
N ILE A 393 0.64 23.67 7.75
CA ILE A 393 1.68 23.32 6.78
C ILE A 393 1.74 24.37 5.64
N HIS A 394 0.61 24.71 5.02
CA HIS A 394 0.59 25.70 3.93
C HIS A 394 0.99 27.09 4.40
N LYS A 395 0.58 27.50 5.58
CA LYS A 395 1.01 28.75 6.21
C LYS A 395 2.53 28.79 6.41
N TYR A 396 3.14 27.69 6.83
CA TYR A 396 4.59 27.56 6.92
C TYR A 396 5.24 27.69 5.54
N GLN A 397 4.75 26.99 4.53
CA GLN A 397 5.27 27.08 3.15
C GLN A 397 5.19 28.50 2.57
N VAL A 398 4.11 29.24 2.85
CA VAL A 398 3.97 30.66 2.45
C VAL A 398 5.00 31.52 3.19
N ARG A 399 5.18 31.34 4.48
CA ARG A 399 6.18 32.08 5.28
C ARG A 399 7.60 31.87 4.76
N GLU A 400 7.92 30.66 4.33
CA GLU A 400 9.22 30.33 3.75
C GLU A 400 9.35 30.75 2.25
N GLY A 401 8.28 31.25 1.64
CA GLY A 401 8.28 31.74 0.24
C GLY A 401 8.46 30.60 -0.77
N VAL A 402 7.87 29.44 -0.54
CA VAL A 402 7.98 28.24 -1.41
C VAL A 402 6.63 27.77 -1.95
N GLN A 403 5.55 28.51 -1.72
CA GLN A 403 4.19 28.14 -2.11
C GLN A 403 4.02 27.84 -3.61
N GLN A 404 4.82 28.47 -4.47
CA GLN A 404 4.80 28.23 -5.92
C GLN A 404 5.31 26.86 -6.32
N TYR A 405 5.98 26.14 -5.43
CA TYR A 405 6.51 24.79 -5.64
C TYR A 405 5.60 23.70 -5.07
N VAL A 406 4.46 24.05 -4.46
CA VAL A 406 3.48 23.13 -3.91
C VAL A 406 2.48 22.72 -4.99
N TYR A 407 2.38 21.42 -5.31
CA TYR A 407 1.52 20.95 -6.38
C TYR A 407 0.32 20.14 -5.88
N HIS A 408 0.35 19.66 -4.65
CA HIS A 408 -0.70 18.81 -4.08
C HIS A 408 -0.83 19.00 -2.57
N ARG A 409 -1.88 18.41 -2.01
CA ARG A 409 -2.11 18.37 -0.57
C ARG A 409 -0.98 17.64 0.18
N PRO A 410 -0.77 17.94 1.48
CA PRO A 410 0.32 17.34 2.25
C PRO A 410 0.21 15.84 2.50
N ALA A 411 -1.02 15.29 2.57
CA ALA A 411 -1.19 13.86 2.83
C ALA A 411 -2.60 13.35 2.44
N HIS A 412 -2.72 12.03 2.38
CA HIS A 412 -3.98 11.32 2.21
C HIS A 412 -4.06 10.13 3.17
N GLY A 413 -5.27 9.72 3.53
CA GLY A 413 -5.50 8.50 4.27
C GLY A 413 -5.06 7.27 3.47
N ALA A 414 -4.59 6.27 4.18
CA ALA A 414 -4.14 5.01 3.61
C ALA A 414 -4.66 3.81 4.40
N GLY A 415 -4.76 2.65 3.77
CA GLY A 415 -5.26 1.41 4.34
C GLY A 415 -5.16 0.27 3.35
N VAL A 416 -6.13 -0.63 3.36
CA VAL A 416 -6.30 -1.65 2.33
C VAL A 416 -6.42 -1.01 0.93
N GLU A 417 -6.86 0.22 0.89
CA GLU A 417 -6.82 1.12 -0.26
C GLU A 417 -5.69 2.14 -0.07
N GLY A 418 -4.80 2.28 -1.07
CA GLY A 418 -3.64 3.16 -0.98
C GLY A 418 -4.03 4.63 -0.79
N HIS A 419 -5.04 5.11 -1.52
CA HIS A 419 -5.56 6.46 -1.40
C HIS A 419 -7.03 6.42 -0.94
N GLN A 420 -7.28 6.69 0.31
CA GLN A 420 -8.63 6.75 0.88
C GLN A 420 -8.84 8.03 1.69
N SER A 421 -10.11 8.36 1.94
CA SER A 421 -10.46 9.43 2.89
C SER A 421 -10.04 9.06 4.33
N PRO A 422 -9.83 10.07 5.22
CA PRO A 422 -9.83 11.50 4.95
C PRO A 422 -8.52 11.99 4.33
N TYR A 423 -8.48 13.26 3.97
CA TYR A 423 -7.32 13.89 3.35
C TYR A 423 -6.80 15.03 4.22
N ILE A 424 -5.49 15.09 4.44
CA ILE A 424 -4.89 16.30 5.01
C ILE A 424 -4.93 17.38 3.92
N ALA A 425 -6.04 18.09 3.87
CA ALA A 425 -6.36 19.06 2.83
C ALA A 425 -7.20 20.20 3.40
N LEU A 426 -7.05 21.39 2.83
CA LEU A 426 -7.91 22.53 3.17
C LEU A 426 -9.37 22.19 2.83
N GLY A 427 -10.26 22.35 3.80
CA GLY A 427 -11.68 22.04 3.64
C GLY A 427 -12.10 20.63 4.02
N ASP A 428 -11.17 19.73 4.32
CA ASP A 428 -11.51 18.44 4.95
C ASP A 428 -11.57 18.62 6.48
N TYR A 429 -12.77 18.75 7.01
CA TYR A 429 -13.01 18.96 8.42
C TYR A 429 -13.16 17.67 9.22
N THR A 430 -12.81 16.53 8.64
CA THR A 430 -12.78 15.26 9.36
C THR A 430 -11.82 15.36 10.55
N MET A 431 -12.32 14.98 11.72
CA MET A 431 -11.50 14.94 12.92
C MET A 431 -10.60 13.72 12.92
N LEU A 432 -9.33 13.94 13.19
CA LEU A 432 -8.35 12.88 13.41
C LEU A 432 -8.76 12.03 14.61
N ARG A 433 -8.68 10.73 14.44
CA ARG A 433 -8.90 9.74 15.50
C ARG A 433 -7.65 8.89 15.64
N LYS A 434 -7.32 8.51 16.86
CA LYS A 434 -6.21 7.59 17.15
C LYS A 434 -6.24 6.38 16.19
N ASN A 435 -5.08 5.98 15.72
CA ASN A 435 -4.88 4.88 14.76
C ASN A 435 -5.38 5.15 13.32
N MET A 436 -5.76 6.37 12.97
CA MET A 436 -5.83 6.74 11.55
C MET A 436 -4.42 6.78 10.95
N CYS A 437 -4.29 6.30 9.72
CA CYS A 437 -3.01 6.28 9.01
C CYS A 437 -3.06 7.19 7.79
N PHE A 438 -2.00 7.98 7.60
CA PHE A 438 -1.83 8.89 6.48
C PHE A 438 -0.48 8.65 5.80
N SER A 439 -0.46 8.64 4.46
CA SER A 439 0.77 8.85 3.70
C SER A 439 1.10 10.33 3.74
N GLU A 440 2.21 10.72 4.39
CA GLU A 440 2.67 12.11 4.42
C GLU A 440 3.46 12.43 3.15
N GLU A 441 3.10 13.51 2.45
CA GLU A 441 3.69 13.84 1.16
C GLU A 441 3.81 15.36 0.92
N PRO A 442 4.46 16.14 1.79
CA PRO A 442 4.56 17.57 1.61
C PRO A 442 5.63 17.94 0.56
N GLY A 443 5.43 17.52 -0.69
CA GLY A 443 6.36 17.70 -1.80
C GLY A 443 6.52 19.15 -2.27
N LEU A 444 7.75 19.51 -2.67
CA LEU A 444 8.09 20.77 -3.31
C LEU A 444 8.84 20.52 -4.63
N TYR A 445 8.38 21.12 -5.73
CA TYR A 445 8.83 20.81 -7.08
C TYR A 445 9.21 22.08 -7.85
N ASP A 446 10.45 22.13 -8.34
CA ASP A 446 10.95 23.23 -9.18
C ASP A 446 11.45 22.70 -10.53
N PRO A 447 10.57 22.58 -11.54
CA PRO A 447 10.95 22.13 -12.87
C PRO A 447 11.94 23.05 -13.58
N ALA A 448 11.92 24.37 -13.27
CA ALA A 448 12.82 25.33 -13.88
C ALA A 448 14.28 25.09 -13.45
N ARG A 449 14.49 24.56 -12.24
CA ARG A 449 15.82 24.19 -11.73
C ARG A 449 16.07 22.69 -11.77
N GLY A 450 15.11 21.89 -12.22
CA GLY A 450 15.23 20.45 -12.36
C GLY A 450 15.42 19.71 -11.03
N CYS A 451 14.73 20.13 -9.98
CA CYS A 451 14.79 19.47 -8.67
C CYS A 451 13.42 19.43 -7.98
N GLY A 452 13.18 18.35 -7.26
CA GLY A 452 11.99 18.17 -6.43
C GLY A 452 12.31 17.31 -5.22
N PHE A 453 11.62 17.59 -4.13
CA PHE A 453 11.79 16.92 -2.84
C PHE A 453 10.41 16.50 -2.34
N ASN A 454 10.10 15.23 -2.48
CA ASN A 454 8.92 14.60 -1.91
C ASN A 454 9.34 13.54 -0.91
N TRP A 455 8.66 13.53 0.20
CA TRP A 455 8.82 12.56 1.26
C TRP A 455 7.58 11.68 1.31
N SER A 456 7.71 10.48 1.76
CA SER A 456 6.55 9.70 2.20
C SER A 456 6.95 8.81 3.36
N ASP A 457 6.05 8.74 4.30
CA ASP A 457 6.01 7.74 5.38
C ASP A 457 4.55 7.52 5.75
N THR A 458 4.27 6.46 6.47
CA THR A 458 2.96 6.36 7.14
C THR A 458 3.05 7.01 8.51
N ILE A 459 2.33 8.13 8.68
CA ILE A 459 2.05 8.69 9.99
C ILE A 459 0.78 8.06 10.54
N VAL A 460 0.85 7.61 11.78
CA VAL A 460 -0.29 7.13 12.56
C VAL A 460 -0.67 8.20 13.57
N VAL A 461 -1.95 8.52 13.64
CA VAL A 461 -2.48 9.48 14.60
C VAL A 461 -2.40 8.92 16.02
N GLY A 462 -1.80 9.67 16.92
CA GLY A 462 -1.69 9.34 18.34
C GLY A 462 -2.57 10.19 19.24
N GLU A 463 -2.48 9.98 20.56
CA GLU A 463 -3.19 10.77 21.56
C GLU A 463 -2.49 12.09 21.88
N LYS A 464 -1.15 12.10 21.89
CA LYS A 464 -0.32 13.26 22.20
C LYS A 464 0.45 13.78 21.01
N ALA A 465 0.92 12.88 20.15
CA ALA A 465 1.60 13.15 18.90
C ALA A 465 1.40 11.96 17.95
N GLY A 466 1.55 12.18 16.65
CA GLY A 466 1.64 11.08 15.69
C GLY A 466 2.98 10.34 15.81
N TYR A 467 3.06 9.18 15.16
CA TYR A 467 4.32 8.46 15.01
C TYR A 467 4.46 7.90 13.60
N ARG A 468 5.70 7.69 13.16
CA ARG A 468 6.03 7.13 11.84
C ARG A 468 6.20 5.63 11.90
N MET A 469 5.83 4.95 10.83
CA MET A 469 6.04 3.51 10.68
C MET A 469 7.47 3.15 10.29
N SER A 470 8.16 4.02 9.54
CA SER A 470 9.54 3.81 9.09
C SER A 470 10.56 4.31 10.14
N GLN A 471 11.73 3.68 10.13
CA GLN A 471 12.91 4.11 10.88
C GLN A 471 13.99 4.72 9.98
N VAL A 472 13.72 4.91 8.68
CA VAL A 472 14.67 5.57 7.78
C VAL A 472 14.85 7.02 8.18
N PRO A 473 16.10 7.48 8.43
CA PRO A 473 16.31 8.83 8.93
C PRO A 473 15.87 9.94 7.96
N TYR A 474 15.51 11.08 8.56
CA TYR A 474 15.20 12.34 7.89
C TYR A 474 16.33 13.37 8.08
N SER A 475 17.51 12.94 8.51
CA SER A 475 18.61 13.83 8.82
C SER A 475 19.43 14.22 7.59
N GLU A 476 20.13 15.35 7.70
CA GLU A 476 21.06 15.82 6.67
C GLU A 476 22.20 14.80 6.44
N GLU A 477 22.71 14.17 7.51
CA GLU A 477 23.78 13.18 7.42
C GLU A 477 23.37 11.93 6.64
N TRP A 478 22.08 11.61 6.66
CA TRP A 478 21.55 10.51 5.87
C TRP A 478 21.27 10.91 4.44
N CYS A 479 20.65 12.07 4.23
CA CYS A 479 20.06 12.46 2.94
C CYS A 479 21.00 13.34 2.08
N TRP A 480 21.99 14.00 2.68
CA TRP A 480 22.95 14.81 1.92
C TRP A 480 24.23 14.01 1.69
N ILE A 481 24.36 13.49 0.46
CA ILE A 481 25.39 12.52 0.12
C ILE A 481 26.52 13.14 -0.71
N ARG A 482 27.74 12.65 -0.48
CA ARG A 482 28.93 12.98 -1.27
C ARG A 482 29.41 11.71 -1.97
N LEU A 483 29.52 11.80 -3.30
CA LEU A 483 29.98 10.69 -4.17
C LEU A 483 31.49 10.84 -4.47
#